data_476c323e1f885f0106bc7600d6784988
#
_entry.id   476c323e1f885f0106bc7600d6784988
#
_cell.length_a   1.000
_cell.length_b   1.000
_cell.length_c   1.000
_cell.angle_alpha   90.00
_cell.angle_beta   90.00
_cell.angle_gamma   90.00
#
_symmetry.space_group_name_H-M   'P 1'
#
loop_
_entity.id
_entity.type
_entity.pdbx_description
1 polymer ?
#
loop_
_entity_poly.entity_id
_entity_poly.type
_entity_poly.pdbx_seq_one_letter_code
_entity_poly.pdbx_strand_id
1 'polypeptide(L)'
;KDISTAAEIAGKIKDLCEKINSMKDYYTTSSCSGRITLVKDNTKKLPGLFLFRTHEKTSFEEIKQEMVSLSFSDIENLKDSQIFDSNESSDDKNSKFHKDIIYFKQEPCLLVVSCRDSKSQKKLFEIARNNGWKKSGIISTDKRFIVELMSTENISLPIINNGKILVDDDYLKF
;
A
#
# COMPACT_ATOMS: atom_id res chain seq x y z
N LYS A 1 -17.73 -12.90 4.87
CA LYS A 1 -16.85 -13.68 3.99
C LYS A 1 -15.78 -12.74 3.48
N ASP A 2 -14.51 -13.12 3.60
CA ASP A 2 -13.38 -12.30 3.17
C ASP A 2 -13.46 -12.04 1.65
N ILE A 3 -13.29 -10.78 1.24
CA ILE A 3 -13.33 -10.36 -0.17
C ILE A 3 -11.98 -10.49 -0.86
N SER A 4 -10.92 -10.78 -0.11
CA SER A 4 -9.59 -11.00 -0.67
C SER A 4 -9.60 -12.26 -1.53
N THR A 5 -8.91 -12.24 -2.66
CA THR A 5 -8.75 -13.45 -3.47
C THR A 5 -7.78 -14.41 -2.79
N ALA A 6 -7.89 -15.70 -3.06
CA ALA A 6 -6.99 -16.71 -2.48
C ALA A 6 -5.50 -16.43 -2.81
N ALA A 7 -5.22 -15.77 -3.92
CA ALA A 7 -3.88 -15.34 -4.32
C ALA A 7 -3.35 -14.15 -3.49
N GLU A 8 -4.26 -13.32 -2.96
CA GLU A 8 -3.89 -12.15 -2.14
C GLU A 8 -3.74 -12.51 -0.66
N ILE A 9 -4.34 -13.62 -0.22
CA ILE A 9 -4.06 -14.22 1.09
C ILE A 9 -2.77 -15.04 0.93
N ALA A 10 -1.63 -14.35 0.86
CA ALA A 10 -0.34 -15.04 0.81
C ALA A 10 -0.23 -16.01 1.99
N GLY A 11 0.38 -17.18 1.75
CA GLY A 11 0.47 -18.28 2.71
C GLY A 11 0.85 -17.90 4.14
N LYS A 12 1.58 -16.79 4.29
CA LYS A 12 2.04 -16.26 5.60
C LYS A 12 0.93 -15.84 6.56
N ILE A 13 -0.25 -15.41 6.08
CA ILE A 13 -1.36 -14.97 6.95
C ILE A 13 -2.59 -15.86 6.83
N LYS A 14 -2.56 -16.85 5.97
CA LYS A 14 -3.68 -17.79 5.77
C LYS A 14 -4.04 -18.48 7.07
N ASP A 15 -3.06 -19.05 7.76
CA ASP A 15 -3.28 -19.75 9.04
C ASP A 15 -3.86 -18.81 10.11
N LEU A 16 -3.42 -17.55 10.14
CA LEU A 16 -3.97 -16.55 11.05
C LEU A 16 -5.42 -16.23 10.73
N CYS A 17 -5.76 -16.05 9.45
CA CYS A 17 -7.13 -15.83 9.00
C CYS A 17 -8.03 -17.03 9.33
N GLU A 18 -7.57 -18.24 9.06
CA GLU A 18 -8.30 -19.50 9.39
C GLU A 18 -8.52 -19.63 10.89
N LYS A 19 -7.49 -19.32 11.71
CA LYS A 19 -7.62 -19.32 13.16
C LYS A 19 -8.64 -18.29 13.66
N ILE A 20 -8.64 -17.07 13.13
CA ILE A 20 -9.64 -16.06 13.45
C ILE A 20 -11.04 -16.54 13.06
N ASN A 21 -11.19 -17.09 11.85
CA ASN A 21 -12.45 -17.55 11.30
C ASN A 21 -13.00 -18.82 12.00
N SER A 22 -12.15 -19.55 12.69
CA SER A 22 -12.58 -20.70 13.52
C SER A 22 -13.21 -20.29 14.86
N MET A 23 -13.00 -19.03 15.28
CA MET A 23 -13.58 -18.51 16.51
C MET A 23 -14.99 -17.96 16.25
N LYS A 24 -15.96 -18.31 17.09
CA LYS A 24 -17.40 -17.96 16.90
C LYS A 24 -17.68 -16.45 16.92
N ASP A 25 -16.78 -15.65 17.47
CA ASP A 25 -17.01 -14.21 17.69
C ASP A 25 -16.35 -13.33 16.62
N TYR A 26 -15.63 -13.92 15.66
CA TYR A 26 -14.82 -13.20 14.68
C TYR A 26 -14.89 -13.83 13.30
N TYR A 27 -14.77 -12.98 12.25
CA TYR A 27 -14.44 -13.44 10.91
C TYR A 27 -13.73 -12.33 10.11
N THR A 28 -12.77 -12.72 9.26
CA THR A 28 -12.06 -11.78 8.39
C THR A 28 -12.95 -11.37 7.23
N THR A 29 -12.95 -10.10 6.87
CA THR A 29 -13.70 -9.54 5.74
C THR A 29 -12.80 -9.08 4.60
N SER A 30 -11.56 -8.71 4.92
CA SER A 30 -10.49 -8.37 3.99
C SER A 30 -9.15 -8.64 4.66
N SER A 31 -8.17 -9.12 3.89
CA SER A 31 -6.84 -9.41 4.40
C SER A 31 -5.77 -9.18 3.33
N CYS A 32 -4.61 -8.73 3.77
CA CYS A 32 -3.44 -8.53 2.94
C CYS A 32 -2.19 -8.86 3.76
N SER A 33 -1.30 -9.69 3.24
CA SER A 33 -0.05 -10.07 3.92
C SER A 33 0.98 -8.95 3.99
N GLY A 34 0.66 -7.77 3.48
CA GLY A 34 1.59 -6.72 3.13
C GLY A 34 2.04 -6.85 1.68
N ARG A 35 2.63 -5.80 1.15
CA ARG A 35 3.09 -5.79 -0.25
C ARG A 35 4.19 -4.77 -0.46
N ILE A 36 4.97 -5.00 -1.52
CA ILE A 36 5.92 -4.04 -2.08
C ILE A 36 5.27 -3.41 -3.30
N THR A 37 5.35 -2.09 -3.42
CA THR A 37 4.77 -1.36 -4.54
C THR A 37 5.70 -0.25 -5.03
N LEU A 38 5.69 0.00 -6.35
CA LEU A 38 6.13 1.25 -6.93
C LEU A 38 4.88 2.03 -7.35
N VAL A 39 4.70 3.22 -6.81
CA VAL A 39 3.46 3.99 -6.98
C VAL A 39 3.76 5.44 -7.29
N LYS A 40 3.07 6.00 -8.31
CA LYS A 40 3.11 7.45 -8.60
C LYS A 40 2.42 8.22 -7.49
N ASP A 41 3.04 9.33 -7.06
CA ASP A 41 2.38 10.27 -6.16
C ASP A 41 1.26 10.99 -6.92
N ASN A 42 0.06 10.82 -6.44
CA ASN A 42 -1.09 11.55 -6.97
C ASN A 42 -2.10 11.79 -5.86
N THR A 43 -2.55 13.03 -5.72
CA THR A 43 -3.59 13.42 -4.77
C THR A 43 -4.95 12.84 -5.11
N LYS A 44 -5.17 12.42 -6.37
CA LYS A 44 -6.41 11.78 -6.84
C LYS A 44 -6.19 10.29 -7.04
N LYS A 45 -7.14 9.46 -6.59
CA LYS A 45 -7.15 8.02 -6.86
C LYS A 45 -7.50 7.79 -8.33
N LEU A 46 -6.49 7.75 -9.19
CA LEU A 46 -6.65 7.48 -10.61
C LEU A 46 -6.22 6.03 -10.92
N PRO A 47 -6.77 5.40 -11.96
CA PRO A 47 -6.25 4.15 -12.48
C PRO A 47 -4.77 4.30 -12.92
N GLY A 48 -3.97 3.25 -12.79
CA GLY A 48 -2.58 3.25 -13.27
C GLY A 48 -1.55 3.86 -12.31
N LEU A 49 -1.92 4.21 -11.07
CA LEU A 49 -0.97 4.72 -10.07
C LEU A 49 0.03 3.65 -9.60
N PHE A 50 -0.38 2.39 -9.54
CA PHE A 50 0.49 1.29 -9.20
C PHE A 50 1.24 0.82 -10.44
N LEU A 51 2.54 1.10 -10.50
CA LEU A 51 3.42 0.73 -11.60
C LEU A 51 3.99 -0.68 -11.43
N PHE A 52 4.23 -1.07 -10.16
CA PHE A 52 4.64 -2.41 -9.77
C PHE A 52 3.96 -2.79 -8.46
N ARG A 53 3.61 -4.06 -8.28
CA ARG A 53 3.03 -4.57 -7.04
C ARG A 53 3.31 -6.06 -6.89
N THR A 54 3.82 -6.44 -5.71
CA THR A 54 3.98 -7.86 -5.34
C THR A 54 3.71 -8.09 -3.85
N HIS A 55 3.22 -9.28 -3.52
CA HIS A 55 3.06 -9.76 -2.13
C HIS A 55 4.21 -10.68 -1.71
N GLU A 56 5.11 -10.99 -2.64
CA GLU A 56 6.26 -11.85 -2.42
C GLU A 56 7.50 -11.03 -2.04
N LYS A 57 8.51 -11.75 -1.53
CA LYS A 57 9.83 -11.14 -1.32
C LYS A 57 10.40 -10.76 -2.68
N THR A 58 10.87 -9.54 -2.78
CA THR A 58 11.46 -8.99 -4.00
C THR A 58 12.96 -8.82 -3.79
N SER A 59 13.75 -9.17 -4.80
CA SER A 59 15.18 -8.93 -4.81
C SER A 59 15.52 -7.49 -5.17
N PHE A 60 16.75 -7.08 -4.84
CA PHE A 60 17.30 -5.81 -5.28
C PHE A 60 17.28 -5.69 -6.81
N GLU A 61 17.66 -6.76 -7.51
CA GLU A 61 17.75 -6.81 -8.96
C GLU A 61 16.39 -6.59 -9.63
N GLU A 62 15.32 -7.19 -9.10
CA GLU A 62 13.97 -7.00 -9.60
C GLU A 62 13.51 -5.55 -9.44
N ILE A 63 13.69 -4.95 -8.25
CA ILE A 63 13.32 -3.56 -8.02
C ILE A 63 14.14 -2.62 -8.91
N LYS A 64 15.44 -2.89 -9.09
CA LYS A 64 16.30 -2.08 -9.95
C LYS A 64 15.87 -2.14 -11.43
N GLN A 65 15.52 -3.32 -11.93
CA GLN A 65 15.01 -3.48 -13.30
C GLN A 65 13.72 -2.68 -13.52
N GLU A 66 12.78 -2.76 -12.58
CA GLU A 66 11.54 -1.97 -12.64
C GLU A 66 11.83 -0.46 -12.61
N MET A 67 12.72 0.00 -11.74
CA MET A 67 13.09 1.42 -11.66
C MET A 67 13.72 1.94 -12.96
N VAL A 68 14.59 1.15 -13.57
CA VAL A 68 15.24 1.50 -14.85
C VAL A 68 14.19 1.57 -15.95
N SER A 69 13.31 0.58 -16.04
CA SER A 69 12.20 0.56 -17.01
C SER A 69 11.31 1.80 -16.89
N LEU A 70 10.93 2.16 -15.67
CA LEU A 70 10.10 3.33 -15.39
C LEU A 70 10.79 4.66 -15.68
N SER A 71 12.12 4.75 -15.47
CA SER A 71 12.88 5.96 -15.79
C SER A 71 12.95 6.24 -17.30
N PHE A 72 12.94 5.20 -18.13
CA PHE A 72 12.93 5.33 -19.59
C PHE A 72 11.52 5.65 -20.13
N SER A 73 10.48 4.99 -19.64
CA SER A 73 9.10 5.17 -20.13
C SER A 73 8.56 6.58 -19.88
N ASP A 74 8.95 7.20 -18.76
CA ASP A 74 8.55 8.58 -18.45
C ASP A 74 9.25 9.61 -19.37
N ILE A 75 10.46 9.31 -19.89
CA ILE A 75 11.17 10.18 -20.84
C ILE A 75 10.47 10.18 -22.23
N GLU A 76 9.94 9.05 -22.68
CA GLU A 76 9.20 8.98 -23.96
C GLU A 76 7.86 9.73 -23.88
N ASN A 77 7.12 9.58 -22.78
CA ASN A 77 5.85 10.28 -22.57
C ASN A 77 6.01 11.82 -22.40
N LEU A 78 7.17 12.30 -21.96
CA LEU A 78 7.48 13.73 -21.87
C LEU A 78 7.70 14.37 -23.24
N LYS A 79 8.10 13.59 -24.27
CA LYS A 79 8.28 14.11 -25.63
C LYS A 79 6.95 14.29 -26.35
N ASP A 80 5.94 13.49 -26.04
CA ASP A 80 4.60 13.57 -26.65
C ASP A 80 3.69 14.62 -25.98
N SER A 81 3.99 15.05 -24.75
CA SER A 81 3.16 16.02 -24.00
C SER A 81 3.55 17.49 -24.19
N GLN A 82 4.51 17.82 -25.09
CA GLN A 82 4.87 19.21 -25.41
C GLN A 82 4.00 19.85 -26.49
N ILE A 83 2.91 19.21 -26.93
CA ILE A 83 1.95 19.80 -27.87
C ILE A 83 0.71 20.27 -27.11
N PHE A 84 0.68 21.58 -26.86
CA PHE A 84 -0.48 22.44 -26.53
C PHE A 84 -1.33 22.17 -25.29
N ASP A 85 -1.18 23.06 -24.29
CA ASP A 85 -2.32 23.88 -23.86
C ASP A 85 -1.84 25.20 -23.23
N SER A 86 -2.11 26.29 -23.94
CA SER A 86 -1.78 27.66 -23.55
C SER A 86 -2.98 28.38 -22.95
N ASN A 87 -3.73 27.76 -22.01
CA ASN A 87 -4.79 28.43 -21.26
C ASN A 87 -5.02 27.74 -19.90
N GLU A 88 -4.14 27.97 -18.94
CA GLU A 88 -4.47 27.78 -17.54
C GLU A 88 -4.06 28.99 -16.72
N SER A 89 -5.02 29.48 -15.94
CA SER A 89 -4.94 30.63 -15.05
C SER A 89 -3.86 30.50 -13.98
N SER A 90 -3.27 31.61 -13.61
CA SER A 90 -2.00 31.83 -12.92
C SER A 90 -1.92 31.52 -11.41
N ASP A 91 -2.82 30.73 -10.80
CA ASP A 91 -2.90 30.63 -9.34
C ASP A 91 -2.41 29.32 -8.71
N ASP A 92 -1.88 28.36 -9.48
CA ASP A 92 -1.44 27.07 -8.92
C ASP A 92 0.00 26.68 -9.31
N LYS A 93 0.96 27.63 -9.18
CA LYS A 93 2.37 27.38 -9.48
C LYS A 93 3.07 26.40 -8.52
N ASN A 94 2.49 26.11 -7.35
CA ASN A 94 3.07 25.19 -6.37
C ASN A 94 2.64 23.73 -6.57
N SER A 95 1.63 23.42 -7.38
CA SER A 95 1.17 22.05 -7.62
C SER A 95 1.94 21.30 -8.71
N LYS A 96 2.73 22.02 -9.54
CA LYS A 96 3.49 21.43 -10.66
C LYS A 96 4.71 20.59 -10.24
N PHE A 97 5.24 20.78 -9.03
CA PHE A 97 6.51 20.16 -8.60
C PHE A 97 6.37 18.70 -8.12
N HIS A 98 5.14 18.17 -7.92
CA HIS A 98 4.93 16.84 -7.32
C HIS A 98 4.31 15.80 -8.27
N LYS A 99 4.09 16.10 -9.55
CA LYS A 99 3.28 15.24 -10.44
C LYS A 99 3.96 13.92 -10.85
N ASP A 100 5.28 13.80 -10.79
CA ASP A 100 6.01 12.67 -11.36
C ASP A 100 6.98 12.01 -10.37
N ILE A 101 6.65 12.03 -9.06
CA ILE A 101 7.42 11.28 -8.07
C ILE A 101 6.90 9.86 -7.99
N ILE A 102 7.82 8.88 -8.10
CA ILE A 102 7.53 7.47 -7.86
C ILE A 102 8.10 7.09 -6.50
N TYR A 103 7.26 6.51 -5.68
CA TYR A 103 7.62 5.99 -4.37
C TYR A 103 7.78 4.48 -4.40
N PHE A 104 8.85 4.00 -3.80
CA PHE A 104 8.94 2.64 -3.29
C PHE A 104 8.19 2.58 -1.95
N LYS A 105 7.25 1.66 -1.82
CA LYS A 105 6.55 1.43 -0.56
C LYS A 105 6.57 -0.04 -0.19
N GLN A 106 6.89 -0.31 1.08
CA GLN A 106 6.54 -1.54 1.75
C GLN A 106 5.32 -1.25 2.62
N GLU A 107 4.19 -1.85 2.27
CA GLU A 107 2.95 -1.70 3.01
C GLU A 107 2.79 -2.82 4.04
N PRO A 108 2.25 -2.52 5.23
CA PRO A 108 2.14 -3.46 6.32
C PRO A 108 1.11 -4.57 6.05
N CYS A 109 1.21 -5.64 6.81
CA CYS A 109 0.14 -6.63 6.92
C CYS A 109 -1.12 -5.96 7.49
N LEU A 110 -2.26 -6.27 6.88
CA LEU A 110 -3.58 -5.71 7.20
C LEU A 110 -4.63 -6.83 7.26
N LEU A 111 -5.43 -6.84 8.32
CA LEU A 111 -6.64 -7.66 8.41
C LEU A 111 -7.82 -6.81 8.87
N VAL A 112 -8.92 -6.89 8.16
CA VAL A 112 -10.19 -6.31 8.58
C VAL A 112 -11.06 -7.43 9.13
N VAL A 113 -11.43 -7.33 10.40
CA VAL A 113 -12.16 -8.37 11.13
C VAL A 113 -13.50 -7.84 11.60
N SER A 114 -14.56 -8.53 11.25
CA SER A 114 -15.88 -8.32 11.82
C SER A 114 -16.00 -9.11 13.13
N CYS A 115 -16.45 -8.42 14.16
CA CYS A 115 -16.65 -8.96 15.49
C CYS A 115 -18.14 -9.08 15.78
N ARG A 116 -18.52 -10.04 16.63
CA ARG A 116 -19.90 -10.31 17.02
C ARG A 116 -20.55 -9.15 17.76
N ASP A 117 -19.79 -8.52 18.65
CA ASP A 117 -20.26 -7.46 19.54
C ASP A 117 -19.10 -6.52 19.93
N SER A 118 -19.44 -5.42 20.62
CA SER A 118 -18.48 -4.42 21.08
C SER A 118 -17.42 -4.97 22.05
N LYS A 119 -17.79 -5.97 22.87
CA LYS A 119 -16.87 -6.59 23.83
C LYS A 119 -15.79 -7.40 23.12
N SER A 120 -16.20 -8.21 22.15
CA SER A 120 -15.29 -8.99 21.29
C SER A 120 -14.40 -8.06 20.47
N GLN A 121 -14.96 -6.96 19.93
CA GLN A 121 -14.22 -5.94 19.21
C GLN A 121 -13.10 -5.33 20.05
N LYS A 122 -13.44 -4.83 21.25
CA LYS A 122 -12.48 -4.24 22.17
C LYS A 122 -11.37 -5.23 22.54
N LYS A 123 -11.74 -6.48 22.84
CA LYS A 123 -10.80 -7.54 23.18
C LYS A 123 -9.80 -7.80 22.05
N LEU A 124 -10.27 -7.94 20.82
CA LEU A 124 -9.39 -8.20 19.66
C LEU A 124 -8.45 -7.00 19.41
N PHE A 125 -8.98 -5.79 19.47
CA PHE A 125 -8.21 -4.56 19.34
C PHE A 125 -7.09 -4.47 20.39
N GLU A 126 -7.39 -4.72 21.67
CA GLU A 126 -6.41 -4.70 22.76
C GLU A 126 -5.34 -5.77 22.58
N ILE A 127 -5.72 -7.00 22.18
CA ILE A 127 -4.77 -8.08 21.89
C ILE A 127 -3.80 -7.64 20.78
N ALA A 128 -4.29 -7.10 19.68
CA ALA A 128 -3.45 -6.67 18.57
C ALA A 128 -2.45 -5.58 19.01
N ARG A 129 -2.90 -4.57 19.69
CA ARG A 129 -2.05 -3.47 20.16
C ARG A 129 -0.99 -3.91 21.18
N ASN A 130 -1.36 -4.81 22.08
CA ASN A 130 -0.44 -5.35 23.08
C ASN A 130 0.62 -6.29 22.48
N ASN A 131 0.33 -6.87 21.32
CA ASN A 131 1.27 -7.70 20.55
C ASN A 131 1.99 -6.94 19.42
N GLY A 132 2.09 -5.62 19.49
CA GLY A 132 2.91 -4.83 18.58
C GLY A 132 2.17 -4.23 17.38
N TRP A 133 0.92 -4.60 17.11
CA TRP A 133 0.14 -4.06 16.00
C TRP A 133 -0.44 -2.68 16.34
N LYS A 134 0.45 -1.72 16.60
CA LYS A 134 0.13 -0.39 17.17
C LYS A 134 -0.71 0.49 16.24
N LYS A 135 -0.70 0.24 14.93
CA LYS A 135 -1.49 0.98 13.94
C LYS A 135 -2.92 0.46 13.79
N SER A 136 -3.29 -0.60 14.54
CA SER A 136 -4.66 -1.12 14.54
C SER A 136 -5.68 -0.09 15.02
N GLY A 137 -6.89 -0.14 14.46
CA GLY A 137 -7.97 0.80 14.76
C GLY A 137 -9.36 0.16 14.76
N ILE A 138 -10.30 0.79 15.44
CA ILE A 138 -11.72 0.45 15.36
C ILE A 138 -12.34 1.26 14.23
N ILE A 139 -12.89 0.59 13.21
CA ILE A 139 -13.46 1.23 12.02
C ILE A 139 -14.94 1.55 12.21
N SER A 140 -15.70 0.65 12.83
CA SER A 140 -17.14 0.77 12.98
C SER A 140 -17.62 0.16 14.29
N THR A 141 -18.58 0.82 14.95
CA THR A 141 -19.14 0.44 16.26
C THR A 141 -20.67 0.44 16.29
N ASP A 142 -21.33 0.76 15.17
CA ASP A 142 -22.78 0.92 15.11
C ASP A 142 -23.45 -0.32 14.52
N LYS A 143 -23.60 -0.35 13.19
CA LYS A 143 -24.28 -1.47 12.49
C LYS A 143 -23.44 -2.75 12.45
N ARG A 144 -22.12 -2.59 12.51
CA ARG A 144 -21.15 -3.69 12.50
C ARG A 144 -19.99 -3.32 13.41
N PHE A 145 -19.49 -4.29 14.15
CA PHE A 145 -18.30 -4.13 14.99
C PHE A 145 -17.07 -4.54 14.21
N ILE A 146 -16.38 -3.57 13.59
CA ILE A 146 -15.25 -3.83 12.69
C ILE A 146 -13.96 -3.28 13.27
N VAL A 147 -12.93 -4.11 13.30
CA VAL A 147 -11.55 -3.74 13.67
C VAL A 147 -10.65 -3.90 12.47
N GLU A 148 -9.80 -2.92 12.22
CA GLU A 148 -8.66 -3.03 11.34
C GLU A 148 -7.43 -3.35 12.17
N LEU A 149 -6.82 -4.49 11.89
CA LEU A 149 -5.55 -4.92 12.49
C LEU A 149 -4.45 -4.61 11.50
N MET A 150 -3.50 -3.77 11.90
CA MET A 150 -2.42 -3.32 11.03
C MET A 150 -1.07 -3.42 11.75
N SER A 151 -0.10 -4.08 11.12
CA SER A 151 1.29 -4.11 11.60
C SER A 151 1.95 -2.74 11.46
N THR A 152 3.12 -2.56 12.09
CA THR A 152 3.81 -1.27 12.12
C THR A 152 4.89 -1.13 11.04
N GLU A 153 5.28 -2.22 10.41
CA GLU A 153 6.32 -2.25 9.39
C GLU A 153 5.84 -1.52 8.13
N ASN A 154 6.46 -0.39 7.87
CA ASN A 154 6.08 0.47 6.74
C ASN A 154 7.31 1.27 6.30
N ILE A 155 7.59 1.23 5.01
CA ILE A 155 8.59 2.06 4.35
C ILE A 155 7.89 2.86 3.25
N SER A 156 8.27 4.11 3.08
CA SER A 156 7.83 4.94 1.96
C SER A 156 8.98 5.88 1.56
N LEU A 157 9.57 5.64 0.40
CA LEU A 157 10.75 6.34 -0.09
C LEU A 157 10.47 6.89 -1.49
N PRO A 158 10.73 8.18 -1.77
CA PRO A 158 10.77 8.67 -3.13
C PRO A 158 12.03 8.10 -3.81
N ILE A 159 11.86 7.40 -4.92
CA ILE A 159 12.96 6.73 -5.63
C ILE A 159 13.19 7.27 -7.04
N ILE A 160 12.19 7.85 -7.68
CA ILE A 160 12.30 8.50 -8.99
C ILE A 160 11.57 9.84 -8.94
N ASN A 161 12.14 10.86 -9.55
CA ASN A 161 11.53 12.18 -9.74
C ASN A 161 11.75 12.65 -11.17
N ASN A 162 10.67 12.87 -11.92
CA ASN A 162 10.71 13.28 -13.33
C ASN A 162 11.67 12.40 -14.18
N GLY A 163 11.53 11.08 -14.07
CA GLY A 163 12.37 10.11 -14.77
C GLY A 163 13.79 9.95 -14.23
N LYS A 164 14.22 10.77 -13.26
CA LYS A 164 15.55 10.67 -12.65
C LYS A 164 15.52 9.78 -11.41
N ILE A 165 16.34 8.74 -11.38
CA ILE A 165 16.55 7.89 -10.19
C ILE A 165 17.25 8.72 -9.11
N LEU A 166 16.69 8.73 -7.89
CA LEU A 166 17.14 9.53 -6.75
C LEU A 166 18.07 8.76 -5.80
N VAL A 167 18.06 7.44 -5.87
CA VAL A 167 18.75 6.54 -4.93
C VAL A 167 19.80 5.73 -5.66
N ASP A 168 20.92 5.45 -5.03
CA ASP A 168 21.97 4.60 -5.58
C ASP A 168 21.76 3.12 -5.21
N ASP A 169 22.58 2.25 -5.81
CA ASP A 169 22.50 0.80 -5.60
C ASP A 169 22.81 0.41 -4.15
N ASP A 170 23.72 1.11 -3.50
CA ASP A 170 24.14 0.79 -2.13
C ASP A 170 23.03 1.14 -1.15
N TYR A 171 22.30 2.22 -1.39
CA TYR A 171 21.13 2.60 -0.61
C TYR A 171 19.98 1.59 -0.76
N LEU A 172 19.77 1.05 -1.96
CA LEU A 172 18.71 0.06 -2.20
C LEU A 172 19.02 -1.33 -1.66
N LYS A 173 20.31 -1.67 -1.47
CA LYS A 173 20.75 -2.94 -0.89
C LYS A 173 20.70 -2.96 0.64
N PHE A 174 20.66 -1.78 1.24
CA PHE A 174 20.59 -1.62 2.69
C PHE A 174 19.21 -1.98 3.22
#